data_07dde2a6a36cf7f8f812a458a2aa1737
#
_entry.id   07dde2a6a36cf7f8f812a458a2aa1737
#
_cell.length_a   1.000
_cell.length_b   1.000
_cell.length_c   1.000
_cell.angle_alpha   90.00
_cell.angle_beta   90.00
_cell.angle_gamma   90.00
#
_symmetry.space_group_name_H-M   'P 1'
#
loop_
_entity.id
_entity.type
_entity.pdbx_description
1 polymer ?
#
loop_
_entity_poly.entity_id
_entity_poly.type
_entity_poly.pdbx_seq_one_letter_code
_entity_poly.pdbx_strand_id
1 'polypeptide(L)'
;MPSPPPMLETARLILRVPCRDDFEAWAAVGGDAEVMRYLGGVQPRFTVWKNLLATIGSWHVLGFAPFSVIRKDEGQWIGRVGPLRHAGWPGTEIGWTLARAAWGRGYAAEAATAATDWAFTKLGWDEIIHCIAADNIASQQVARKLGSVKRGPGKMPAPYDEEPVEIWAQSREEWFARRAQ
;
A
#
# COMPACT_ATOMS: atom_id res chain seq x y z
N MET A 1 18.77 9.90 20.33
CA MET A 1 18.09 10.57 19.22
C MET A 1 17.17 9.58 18.55
N PRO A 2 15.92 9.92 18.20
CA PRO A 2 15.09 9.01 17.42
C PRO A 2 15.78 8.72 16.09
N SER A 3 15.74 7.47 15.67
CA SER A 3 16.26 7.08 14.35
C SER A 3 15.56 7.88 13.26
N PRO A 4 16.26 8.25 12.17
CA PRO A 4 15.60 8.93 11.06
C PRO A 4 14.47 8.08 10.51
N PRO A 5 13.38 8.69 10.01
CA PRO A 5 12.27 7.96 9.44
C PRO A 5 12.76 7.08 8.29
N PRO A 6 12.22 5.86 8.12
CA PRO A 6 12.67 4.95 7.09
C PRO A 6 12.41 5.53 5.69
N MET A 7 13.39 5.38 4.82
CA MET A 7 13.31 5.70 3.40
C MET A 7 13.82 4.50 2.61
N LEU A 8 13.04 4.05 1.62
CA LEU A 8 13.39 2.96 0.74
C LEU A 8 13.64 3.49 -0.66
N GLU A 9 14.64 2.95 -1.32
CA GLU A 9 14.95 3.29 -2.71
C GLU A 9 14.88 2.05 -3.60
N THR A 10 14.35 2.24 -4.79
CA THR A 10 14.34 1.27 -5.86
C THR A 10 15.06 1.84 -7.10
N ALA A 11 15.02 1.14 -8.21
CA ALA A 11 15.59 1.66 -9.45
C ALA A 11 14.98 3.00 -9.88
N ARG A 12 13.64 3.15 -9.73
CA ARG A 12 12.89 4.31 -10.25
C ARG A 12 12.19 5.14 -9.18
N LEU A 13 12.11 4.64 -7.94
CA LEU A 13 11.25 5.20 -6.91
C LEU A 13 12.00 5.50 -5.61
N ILE A 14 11.50 6.50 -4.89
CA ILE A 14 11.78 6.75 -3.48
C ILE A 14 10.48 6.54 -2.72
N LEU A 15 10.51 5.69 -1.69
CA LEU A 15 9.43 5.50 -0.76
C LEU A 15 9.82 6.17 0.56
N ARG A 16 9.10 7.20 0.96
CA ARG A 16 9.36 7.93 2.19
C ARG A 16 8.11 8.06 3.06
N VAL A 17 8.30 8.36 4.32
CA VAL A 17 7.18 8.70 5.21
C VAL A 17 6.40 9.88 4.61
N PRO A 18 5.06 9.82 4.57
CA PRO A 18 4.24 10.92 4.09
C PRO A 18 4.45 12.19 4.91
N CYS A 19 4.32 13.33 4.25
CA CYS A 19 4.38 14.63 4.89
C CYS A 19 3.20 15.52 4.46
N ARG A 20 3.07 16.69 5.11
CA ARG A 20 1.99 17.65 4.81
C ARG A 20 1.94 18.03 3.34
N ASP A 21 3.09 18.18 2.70
CA ASP A 21 3.20 18.66 1.33
C ASP A 21 2.68 17.65 0.28
N ASP A 22 2.46 16.40 0.69
CA ASP A 22 1.83 15.39 -0.17
C ASP A 22 0.31 15.62 -0.33
N PHE A 23 -0.30 16.51 0.46
CA PHE A 23 -1.74 16.61 0.57
C PHE A 23 -2.45 16.87 -0.77
N GLU A 24 -1.95 17.78 -1.59
CA GLU A 24 -2.62 18.11 -2.86
C GLU A 24 -2.65 16.92 -3.81
N ALA A 25 -1.56 16.16 -3.87
CA ALA A 25 -1.48 14.94 -4.68
C ALA A 25 -2.38 13.82 -4.10
N TRP A 26 -2.44 13.67 -2.78
CA TRP A 26 -3.38 12.74 -2.14
C TRP A 26 -4.83 13.12 -2.40
N ALA A 27 -5.16 14.42 -2.33
CA ALA A 27 -6.51 14.91 -2.58
C ALA A 27 -6.93 14.71 -4.04
N ALA A 28 -6.01 14.88 -5.00
CA ALA A 28 -6.27 14.58 -6.39
C ALA A 28 -6.59 13.08 -6.60
N VAL A 29 -5.84 12.18 -5.97
CA VAL A 29 -6.11 10.73 -6.02
C VAL A 29 -7.41 10.37 -5.31
N GLY A 30 -7.69 10.94 -4.14
CA GLY A 30 -8.94 10.72 -3.41
C GLY A 30 -10.19 11.23 -4.14
N GLY A 31 -10.02 12.22 -5.03
CA GLY A 31 -11.07 12.75 -5.90
C GLY A 31 -11.23 12.02 -7.25
N ASP A 32 -10.34 11.11 -7.61
CA ASP A 32 -10.40 10.36 -8.88
C ASP A 32 -11.29 9.12 -8.70
N ALA A 33 -12.46 9.10 -9.34
CA ALA A 33 -13.43 8.02 -9.22
C ALA A 33 -12.89 6.65 -9.70
N GLU A 34 -12.04 6.62 -10.72
CA GLU A 34 -11.43 5.40 -11.21
C GLU A 34 -10.44 4.81 -10.20
N VAL A 35 -9.63 5.67 -9.56
CA VAL A 35 -8.68 5.23 -8.53
C VAL A 35 -9.42 4.75 -7.29
N MET A 36 -10.47 5.47 -6.90
CA MET A 36 -11.22 5.19 -5.67
C MET A 36 -12.31 4.14 -5.82
N ARG A 37 -12.49 3.59 -7.02
CA ARG A 37 -13.56 2.62 -7.34
C ARG A 37 -13.65 1.44 -6.36
N TYR A 38 -12.52 0.92 -5.92
CA TYR A 38 -12.40 -0.21 -4.99
C TYR A 38 -11.93 0.20 -3.59
N LEU A 39 -11.99 1.48 -3.27
CA LEU A 39 -11.47 2.05 -2.01
C LEU A 39 -12.54 2.88 -1.27
N GLY A 40 -13.81 2.47 -1.41
CA GLY A 40 -14.95 3.16 -0.80
C GLY A 40 -15.44 4.41 -1.54
N GLY A 41 -15.02 4.60 -2.81
CA GLY A 41 -15.46 5.70 -3.66
C GLY A 41 -14.73 7.04 -3.40
N VAL A 42 -15.13 8.07 -4.14
CA VAL A 42 -14.54 9.41 -4.08
C VAL A 42 -14.65 10.01 -2.69
N GLN A 43 -13.57 10.59 -2.21
CA GLN A 43 -13.50 11.19 -0.87
C GLN A 43 -13.43 12.73 -0.92
N PRO A 44 -14.20 13.42 -0.08
CA PRO A 44 -14.06 14.86 0.11
C PRO A 44 -12.64 15.22 0.60
N ARG A 45 -12.11 16.36 0.19
CA ARG A 45 -10.77 16.84 0.62
C ARG A 45 -10.56 16.78 2.13
N PHE A 46 -11.59 17.10 2.92
CA PHE A 46 -11.53 17.01 4.38
C PHE A 46 -11.25 15.59 4.87
N THR A 47 -11.87 14.57 4.26
CA THR A 47 -11.64 13.18 4.59
C THR A 47 -10.22 12.76 4.20
N VAL A 48 -9.77 13.16 3.00
CA VAL A 48 -8.40 12.90 2.54
C VAL A 48 -7.36 13.53 3.47
N TRP A 49 -7.60 14.77 3.94
CA TRP A 49 -6.73 15.42 4.93
C TRP A 49 -6.62 14.61 6.23
N LYS A 50 -7.76 14.17 6.77
CA LYS A 50 -7.77 13.32 7.96
C LYS A 50 -7.02 12.01 7.75
N ASN A 51 -7.18 11.37 6.59
CA ASN A 51 -6.50 10.12 6.25
C ASN A 51 -4.98 10.30 6.12
N LEU A 52 -4.52 11.42 5.54
CA LEU A 52 -3.10 11.75 5.51
C LEU A 52 -2.53 11.92 6.92
N LEU A 53 -3.21 12.70 7.77
CA LEU A 53 -2.77 12.90 9.16
C LEU A 53 -2.79 11.60 9.96
N ALA A 54 -3.81 10.76 9.77
CA ALA A 54 -3.88 9.45 10.40
C ALA A 54 -2.73 8.54 9.95
N THR A 55 -2.35 8.58 8.67
CA THR A 55 -1.22 7.82 8.13
C THR A 55 0.11 8.31 8.73
N ILE A 56 0.31 9.63 8.84
CA ILE A 56 1.49 10.21 9.50
C ILE A 56 1.50 9.83 10.99
N GLY A 57 0.35 9.91 11.66
CA GLY A 57 0.20 9.50 13.06
C GLY A 57 0.51 8.02 13.27
N SER A 58 0.11 7.14 12.33
CA SER A 58 0.41 5.71 12.38
C SER A 58 1.92 5.44 12.33
N TRP A 59 2.67 6.18 11.53
CA TRP A 59 4.13 6.11 11.53
C TRP A 59 4.73 6.41 12.90
N HIS A 60 4.15 7.36 13.62
CA HIS A 60 4.63 7.72 14.96
C HIS A 60 4.21 6.69 16.02
N VAL A 61 2.99 6.15 15.94
CA VAL A 61 2.42 5.28 16.97
C VAL A 61 2.79 3.82 16.78
N LEU A 62 2.76 3.34 15.52
CA LEU A 62 2.97 1.93 15.17
C LEU A 62 4.37 1.65 14.62
N GLY A 63 5.10 2.68 14.21
CA GLY A 63 6.38 2.55 13.50
C GLY A 63 6.25 2.15 12.03
N PHE A 64 5.03 2.04 11.51
CA PHE A 64 4.75 1.74 10.10
C PHE A 64 3.41 2.30 9.62
N ALA A 65 3.33 2.61 8.35
CA ALA A 65 2.14 2.91 7.57
C ALA A 65 2.54 2.91 6.09
N PRO A 66 1.61 3.11 5.13
CA PRO A 66 1.99 3.30 3.73
C PRO A 66 2.97 4.45 3.55
N PHE A 67 3.98 4.22 2.71
CA PHE A 67 4.90 5.25 2.25
C PHE A 67 4.27 6.10 1.16
N SER A 68 4.65 7.36 1.07
CA SER A 68 4.54 8.15 -0.16
C SER A 68 5.55 7.66 -1.19
N VAL A 69 5.09 7.45 -2.41
CA VAL A 69 5.90 6.97 -3.53
C VAL A 69 6.21 8.12 -4.46
N ILE A 70 7.51 8.40 -4.64
CA ILE A 70 8.03 9.50 -5.44
C ILE A 70 8.81 8.94 -6.62
N ARG A 71 8.55 9.40 -7.83
CA ARG A 71 9.39 9.11 -9.01
C ARG A 71 10.71 9.86 -8.93
N LYS A 72 11.82 9.17 -9.16
CA LYS A 72 13.15 9.78 -9.08
C LYS A 72 13.45 10.80 -10.19
N ASP A 73 12.94 10.55 -11.38
CA ASP A 73 13.20 11.36 -12.57
C ASP A 73 12.55 12.75 -12.54
N GLU A 74 11.38 12.87 -11.95
CA GLU A 74 10.60 14.12 -11.90
C GLU A 74 10.38 14.65 -10.49
N GLY A 75 10.76 13.89 -9.45
CA GLY A 75 10.43 14.23 -8.07
C GLY A 75 8.92 14.20 -7.78
N GLN A 76 8.12 13.61 -8.68
CA GLN A 76 6.68 13.62 -8.60
C GLN A 76 6.17 12.56 -7.62
N TRP A 77 5.26 12.96 -6.73
CA TRP A 77 4.45 12.02 -5.95
C TRP A 77 3.46 11.28 -6.87
N ILE A 78 3.46 9.96 -6.82
CA ILE A 78 2.62 9.13 -7.69
C ILE A 78 1.69 8.19 -6.93
N GLY A 79 1.74 8.18 -5.61
CA GLY A 79 0.86 7.31 -4.84
C GLY A 79 1.38 6.98 -3.45
N ARG A 80 0.74 5.99 -2.86
CA ARG A 80 1.10 5.42 -1.57
C ARG A 80 1.14 3.91 -1.66
N VAL A 81 2.16 3.31 -1.08
CA VAL A 81 2.35 1.85 -1.07
C VAL A 81 2.99 1.45 0.26
N GLY A 82 2.56 0.36 0.86
CA GLY A 82 3.26 -0.15 2.03
C GLY A 82 2.38 -0.84 3.06
N PRO A 83 2.95 -1.05 4.25
CA PRO A 83 2.33 -1.82 5.30
C PRO A 83 1.14 -1.06 5.91
N LEU A 84 0.10 -1.80 6.22
CA LEU A 84 -1.03 -1.32 7.01
C LEU A 84 -1.60 -2.45 7.87
N ARG A 85 -2.13 -2.08 9.02
CA ARG A 85 -2.84 -2.97 9.93
C ARG A 85 -3.77 -2.14 10.78
N HIS A 86 -5.00 -2.02 10.36
CA HIS A 86 -6.04 -1.34 11.15
C HIS A 86 -6.63 -2.29 12.19
N ALA A 87 -7.29 -1.74 13.19
CA ALA A 87 -8.04 -2.54 14.17
C ALA A 87 -9.14 -3.36 13.44
N GLY A 88 -9.18 -4.66 13.72
CA GLY A 88 -10.11 -5.59 13.05
C GLY A 88 -9.72 -6.01 11.63
N TRP A 89 -8.57 -5.56 11.11
CA TRP A 89 -8.08 -5.98 9.81
C TRP A 89 -7.74 -7.47 9.77
N PRO A 90 -7.97 -8.18 8.65
CA PRO A 90 -7.78 -9.65 8.60
C PRO A 90 -6.32 -10.11 8.70
N GLY A 91 -5.36 -9.20 8.59
CA GLY A 91 -3.94 -9.53 8.72
C GLY A 91 -3.03 -8.33 8.53
N THR A 92 -1.74 -8.60 8.40
CA THR A 92 -0.69 -7.64 8.07
C THR A 92 -0.68 -7.41 6.56
N GLU A 93 -1.13 -6.25 6.10
CA GLU A 93 -1.32 -6.00 4.68
C GLU A 93 -0.22 -5.14 4.09
N ILE A 94 0.20 -5.45 2.86
CA ILE A 94 0.87 -4.52 1.95
C ILE A 94 -0.14 -4.06 0.91
N GLY A 95 -0.52 -2.78 1.02
CA GLY A 95 -1.48 -2.14 0.11
C GLY A 95 -0.82 -1.18 -0.87
N TRP A 96 -1.52 -0.84 -1.94
CA TRP A 96 -1.08 0.14 -2.95
C TRP A 96 -2.24 0.95 -3.49
N THR A 97 -1.99 2.23 -3.69
CA THR A 97 -2.87 3.16 -4.37
C THR A 97 -2.00 4.13 -5.17
N LEU A 98 -2.10 4.10 -6.49
CA LEU A 98 -1.34 5.00 -7.36
C LEU A 98 -2.27 5.93 -8.14
N ALA A 99 -1.79 7.13 -8.40
CA ALA A 99 -2.43 8.04 -9.34
C ALA A 99 -2.59 7.37 -10.71
N ARG A 100 -3.72 7.61 -11.38
CA ARG A 100 -4.06 6.98 -12.66
C ARG A 100 -2.97 7.13 -13.71
N ALA A 101 -2.33 8.30 -13.79
CA ALA A 101 -1.22 8.56 -14.72
C ALA A 101 0.02 7.66 -14.51
N ALA A 102 0.12 7.03 -13.34
CA ALA A 102 1.22 6.11 -13.01
C ALA A 102 0.89 4.63 -13.29
N TRP A 103 -0.33 4.31 -13.71
CA TRP A 103 -0.74 2.94 -13.97
C TRP A 103 -0.05 2.33 -15.20
N GLY A 104 -0.01 1.00 -15.27
CA GLY A 104 0.54 0.26 -16.41
C GLY A 104 2.07 0.29 -16.53
N ARG A 105 2.77 1.03 -15.66
CA ARG A 105 4.23 1.21 -15.72
C ARG A 105 5.03 0.31 -14.77
N GLY A 106 4.34 -0.55 -14.01
CA GLY A 106 4.98 -1.48 -13.06
C GLY A 106 5.37 -0.86 -11.71
N TYR A 107 5.08 0.40 -11.47
CA TYR A 107 5.44 1.10 -10.23
C TYR A 107 4.81 0.49 -8.98
N ALA A 108 3.56 0.01 -9.06
CA ALA A 108 2.91 -0.64 -7.92
C ALA A 108 3.68 -1.89 -7.46
N ALA A 109 4.05 -2.77 -8.40
CA ALA A 109 4.81 -3.97 -8.09
C ALA A 109 6.22 -3.64 -7.58
N GLU A 110 6.90 -2.65 -8.17
CA GLU A 110 8.23 -2.20 -7.74
C GLU A 110 8.20 -1.65 -6.30
N ALA A 111 7.29 -0.75 -6.00
CA ALA A 111 7.14 -0.17 -4.67
C ALA A 111 6.69 -1.22 -3.64
N ALA A 112 5.73 -2.07 -3.99
CA ALA A 112 5.25 -3.11 -3.09
C ALA A 112 6.32 -4.18 -2.82
N THR A 113 7.20 -4.48 -3.77
CA THR A 113 8.37 -5.34 -3.54
C THR A 113 9.28 -4.76 -2.45
N ALA A 114 9.66 -3.49 -2.56
CA ALA A 114 10.51 -2.84 -1.57
C ALA A 114 9.84 -2.76 -0.18
N ALA A 115 8.53 -2.46 -0.15
CA ALA A 115 7.76 -2.41 1.08
C ALA A 115 7.61 -3.79 1.73
N THR A 116 7.47 -4.86 0.94
CA THR A 116 7.41 -6.25 1.44
C THR A 116 8.75 -6.68 2.01
N ASP A 117 9.87 -6.42 1.31
CA ASP A 117 11.21 -6.68 1.83
C ASP A 117 11.41 -5.99 3.19
N TRP A 118 11.01 -4.73 3.27
CA TRP A 118 11.10 -3.95 4.50
C TRP A 118 10.22 -4.52 5.62
N ALA A 119 8.98 -4.90 5.32
CA ALA A 119 8.06 -5.47 6.31
C ALA A 119 8.60 -6.79 6.87
N PHE A 120 9.09 -7.68 6.03
CA PHE A 120 9.67 -8.95 6.49
C PHE A 120 10.99 -8.78 7.24
N THR A 121 11.85 -7.83 6.84
CA THR A 121 13.19 -7.68 7.43
C THR A 121 13.23 -6.73 8.63
N LYS A 122 12.38 -5.70 8.67
CA LYS A 122 12.40 -4.65 9.70
C LYS A 122 11.23 -4.72 10.68
N LEU A 123 10.02 -5.08 10.21
CA LEU A 123 8.86 -5.27 11.09
C LEU A 123 8.79 -6.69 11.64
N GLY A 124 9.54 -7.64 11.06
CA GLY A 124 9.56 -9.03 11.49
C GLY A 124 8.24 -9.77 11.21
N TRP A 125 7.46 -9.33 10.22
CA TRP A 125 6.23 -10.00 9.84
C TRP A 125 6.52 -11.39 9.26
N ASP A 126 5.65 -12.36 9.53
CA ASP A 126 5.80 -13.73 9.04
C ASP A 126 4.95 -13.98 7.79
N GLU A 127 3.89 -13.18 7.59
CA GLU A 127 3.00 -13.23 6.44
C GLU A 127 2.57 -11.83 6.06
N ILE A 128 2.32 -11.62 4.78
CA ILE A 128 1.62 -10.46 4.25
C ILE A 128 0.37 -10.90 3.51
N ILE A 129 -0.66 -10.04 3.58
CA ILE A 129 -1.88 -10.19 2.81
C ILE A 129 -2.11 -8.99 1.90
N HIS A 130 -3.04 -9.16 0.96
CA HIS A 130 -3.65 -8.09 0.17
C HIS A 130 -5.15 -8.34 0.10
N CYS A 131 -5.94 -7.37 0.53
CA CYS A 131 -7.40 -7.42 0.44
C CYS A 131 -7.83 -6.82 -0.90
N ILE A 132 -8.28 -7.64 -1.85
CA ILE A 132 -8.54 -7.23 -3.23
C ILE A 132 -9.96 -7.60 -3.63
N ALA A 133 -10.73 -6.63 -4.14
CA ALA A 133 -12.04 -6.89 -4.71
C ALA A 133 -11.94 -7.90 -5.88
N ALA A 134 -12.91 -8.80 -5.99
CA ALA A 134 -12.87 -9.92 -6.93
C ALA A 134 -12.79 -9.50 -8.42
N ASP A 135 -13.29 -8.32 -8.75
CA ASP A 135 -13.26 -7.72 -10.09
C ASP A 135 -12.09 -6.74 -10.31
N ASN A 136 -11.25 -6.49 -9.30
CA ASN A 136 -10.05 -5.65 -9.40
C ASN A 136 -8.87 -6.43 -10.01
N ILE A 137 -8.97 -6.73 -11.31
CA ILE A 137 -7.97 -7.53 -12.04
C ILE A 137 -6.57 -6.89 -12.00
N ALA A 138 -6.50 -5.55 -12.03
CA ALA A 138 -5.23 -4.84 -11.99
C ALA A 138 -4.47 -5.11 -10.67
N SER A 139 -5.13 -5.02 -9.53
CA SER A 139 -4.52 -5.33 -8.23
C SER A 139 -4.17 -6.81 -8.10
N GLN A 140 -5.00 -7.73 -8.62
CA GLN A 140 -4.66 -9.16 -8.64
C GLN A 140 -3.40 -9.44 -9.45
N GLN A 141 -3.18 -8.72 -10.56
CA GLN A 141 -1.94 -8.86 -11.34
C GLN A 141 -0.71 -8.39 -10.54
N VAL A 142 -0.84 -7.33 -9.75
CA VAL A 142 0.24 -6.89 -8.84
C VAL A 142 0.51 -7.96 -7.79
N ALA A 143 -0.53 -8.50 -7.11
CA ALA A 143 -0.37 -9.56 -6.12
C ALA A 143 0.34 -10.80 -6.71
N ARG A 144 -0.05 -11.25 -7.92
CA ARG A 144 0.62 -12.35 -8.62
C ARG A 144 2.10 -12.06 -8.92
N LYS A 145 2.42 -10.82 -9.35
CA LYS A 145 3.82 -10.42 -9.59
C LYS A 145 4.65 -10.45 -8.32
N LEU A 146 4.06 -10.13 -7.18
CA LEU A 146 4.69 -10.27 -5.87
C LEU A 146 4.86 -11.73 -5.45
N GLY A 147 4.15 -12.67 -6.10
CA GLY A 147 4.14 -14.10 -5.76
C GLY A 147 3.06 -14.48 -4.75
N SER A 148 2.18 -13.56 -4.40
CA SER A 148 1.05 -13.85 -3.54
C SER A 148 0.04 -14.73 -4.26
N VAL A 149 -0.55 -15.68 -3.52
CA VAL A 149 -1.58 -16.58 -4.01
C VAL A 149 -2.93 -16.27 -3.35
N LYS A 150 -4.01 -16.50 -4.09
CA LYS A 150 -5.37 -16.35 -3.57
C LYS A 150 -5.64 -17.41 -2.50
N ARG A 151 -6.06 -17.00 -1.31
CA ARG A 151 -6.40 -17.87 -0.18
C ARG A 151 -7.89 -18.08 -0.01
N GLY A 152 -8.73 -17.14 -0.46
CA GLY A 152 -10.18 -17.21 -0.37
C GLY A 152 -10.84 -15.89 0.01
N PRO A 153 -12.13 -15.90 0.36
CA PRO A 153 -12.83 -14.69 0.74
C PRO A 153 -12.30 -14.12 2.06
N GLY A 154 -12.26 -12.79 2.14
CA GLY A 154 -11.91 -12.04 3.35
C GLY A 154 -13.12 -11.32 3.92
N LYS A 155 -13.05 -11.03 5.22
CA LYS A 155 -14.01 -10.16 5.90
C LYS A 155 -13.29 -8.93 6.41
N MET A 156 -13.75 -7.77 5.94
CA MET A 156 -13.23 -6.48 6.35
C MET A 156 -14.02 -5.97 7.58
N PRO A 157 -13.43 -5.10 8.42
CA PRO A 157 -14.18 -4.41 9.46
C PRO A 157 -15.06 -3.31 8.86
N ALA A 158 -16.10 -2.89 9.58
CA ALA A 158 -16.87 -1.70 9.22
C ALA A 158 -15.93 -0.48 9.04
N PRO A 159 -16.20 0.39 8.07
CA PRO A 159 -17.36 0.46 7.17
C PRO A 159 -17.21 -0.35 5.86
N TYR A 160 -16.25 -1.26 5.77
CA TYR A 160 -15.95 -2.05 4.55
C TYR A 160 -16.49 -3.49 4.63
N ASP A 161 -17.28 -3.82 5.65
CA ASP A 161 -17.73 -5.17 5.98
C ASP A 161 -18.75 -5.74 4.97
N GLU A 162 -19.37 -4.89 4.16
CA GLU A 162 -20.26 -5.29 3.07
C GLU A 162 -19.55 -5.45 1.71
N GLU A 163 -18.28 -5.01 1.61
CA GLU A 163 -17.53 -5.11 0.37
C GLU A 163 -16.86 -6.50 0.26
N PRO A 164 -17.21 -7.32 -0.75
CA PRO A 164 -16.59 -8.62 -0.92
C PRO A 164 -15.14 -8.47 -1.36
N VAL A 165 -14.22 -8.98 -0.56
CA VAL A 165 -12.80 -9.01 -0.88
C VAL A 165 -12.27 -10.43 -0.89
N GLU A 166 -11.22 -10.65 -1.67
CA GLU A 166 -10.42 -11.85 -1.68
C GLU A 166 -9.08 -11.57 -1.01
N ILE A 167 -8.67 -12.49 -0.13
CA ILE A 167 -7.36 -12.45 0.50
C ILE A 167 -6.36 -13.10 -0.44
N TRP A 168 -5.35 -12.34 -0.82
CA TRP A 168 -4.13 -12.80 -1.47
C TRP A 168 -3.02 -12.74 -0.44
N ALA A 169 -2.21 -13.78 -0.33
CA ALA A 169 -1.20 -13.84 0.72
C ALA A 169 0.06 -14.56 0.27
N GLN A 170 1.14 -14.30 0.99
CA GLN A 170 2.37 -15.09 0.96
C GLN A 170 3.10 -14.99 2.29
N SER A 171 3.77 -16.05 2.66
CA SER A 171 4.63 -16.08 3.84
C SER A 171 5.99 -15.45 3.55
N ARG A 172 6.69 -15.08 4.63
CA ARG A 172 8.09 -14.65 4.60
C ARG A 172 9.01 -15.70 3.98
N GLU A 173 8.78 -16.97 4.31
CA GLU A 173 9.56 -18.09 3.77
C GLU A 173 9.38 -18.23 2.25
N GLU A 174 8.12 -18.23 1.77
CA GLU A 174 7.79 -18.26 0.33
C GLU A 174 8.42 -17.09 -0.43
N TRP A 175 8.39 -15.88 0.19
CA TRP A 175 8.99 -14.68 -0.39
C TRP A 175 10.48 -14.82 -0.63
N PHE A 176 11.25 -15.21 0.39
CA PHE A 176 12.70 -15.33 0.26
C PHE A 176 13.13 -16.54 -0.57
N ALA A 177 12.45 -17.68 -0.46
CA ALA A 177 12.74 -18.87 -1.28
C ALA A 177 12.62 -18.58 -2.78
N ARG A 178 11.59 -17.86 -3.20
CA ARG A 178 11.40 -17.46 -4.60
C ARG A 178 12.46 -16.49 -5.12
N ARG A 179 13.04 -15.65 -4.27
CA ARG A 179 14.04 -14.64 -4.65
C ARG A 179 15.48 -15.17 -4.58
N ALA A 180 15.68 -16.35 -4.05
CA ALA A 180 16.97 -17.04 -4.04
C ALA A 180 17.21 -17.87 -5.31
N GLN A 181 16.21 -18.04 -6.18
CA GLN A 181 16.28 -18.72 -7.49
C GLN A 181 16.67 -17.72 -8.59
#